data_41b39446458aece865c7393c50930b8c
#
_entry.id   41b39446458aece865c7393c50930b8c
#
_cell.length_a   1.000
_cell.length_b   1.000
_cell.length_c   1.000
_cell.angle_alpha   90.00
_cell.angle_beta   90.00
_cell.angle_gamma   90.00
#
_symmetry.space_group_name_H-M   'P 1'
#
loop_
_entity.id
_entity.type
_entity.pdbx_description
1 polymer ?
#
loop_
_entity_poly.entity_id
_entity_poly.type
_entity_poly.pdbx_seq_one_letter_code
_entity_poly.pdbx_strand_id
1 'polypeptide(L)'
;MKSARKAAATKTAKGEQTKTLILSTALEMLHERGYENTTMRAIAEKAGVSLGNAYHYFGSKDHLIQAFYHRTHEDHLRASLPALEKESSLKARLLAVIRLKIDTLEPYHEFAGVLFQTAADPHSPLNPFAHAAAPVRRDSIKLFEDLVASSKARIPDDLRAELPYLLWLYHMGIILFWIHDTSRKRARTYRLIDQTVDLLDKLISLASNPLMRPVRKRALKLVTELRDFEAEEVEAN
;
A
#
# COMPACT_ATOMS: atom_id res chain seq x y z
N MET A 1 23.29 23.51 -26.93
CA MET A 1 22.17 23.15 -26.00
C MET A 1 21.71 21.70 -26.09
N LYS A 2 21.62 21.03 -27.27
CA LYS A 2 21.18 19.61 -27.39
C LYS A 2 22.12 18.59 -26.69
N SER A 3 23.44 18.82 -26.69
CA SER A 3 24.44 17.89 -26.08
C SER A 3 24.38 17.88 -24.55
N ALA A 4 24.25 19.04 -23.91
CA ALA A 4 24.14 19.14 -22.45
C ALA A 4 22.84 18.50 -21.93
N ARG A 5 21.74 18.62 -22.66
CA ARG A 5 20.43 18.00 -22.32
C ARG A 5 20.47 16.47 -22.44
N LYS A 6 21.20 15.95 -23.43
CA LYS A 6 21.43 14.49 -23.62
C LYS A 6 22.32 13.93 -22.52
N ALA A 7 23.38 14.63 -22.10
CA ALA A 7 24.28 14.22 -21.02
C ALA A 7 23.56 14.25 -19.64
N ALA A 8 22.73 15.23 -19.36
CA ALA A 8 21.91 15.30 -18.15
C ALA A 8 20.89 14.16 -18.10
N ALA A 9 20.18 13.87 -19.20
CA ALA A 9 19.23 12.77 -19.27
C ALA A 9 19.91 11.41 -19.07
N THR A 10 21.11 11.21 -19.62
CA THR A 10 21.90 9.97 -19.45
C THR A 10 22.38 9.81 -18.00
N LYS A 11 22.78 10.92 -17.33
CA LYS A 11 23.19 10.91 -15.92
C LYS A 11 22.02 10.56 -15.00
N THR A 12 20.83 11.10 -15.27
CA THR A 12 19.60 10.80 -14.54
C THR A 12 19.19 9.33 -14.73
N ALA A 13 19.22 8.81 -15.95
CA ALA A 13 18.90 7.41 -16.23
C ALA A 13 19.86 6.44 -15.52
N LYS A 14 21.17 6.73 -15.51
CA LYS A 14 22.15 5.93 -14.77
C LYS A 14 21.94 6.00 -13.26
N GLY A 15 21.53 7.15 -12.74
CA GLY A 15 21.17 7.33 -11.32
C GLY A 15 19.99 6.45 -10.91
N GLU A 16 18.92 6.45 -11.72
CA GLU A 16 17.74 5.61 -11.47
C GLU A 16 18.04 4.12 -11.58
N GLN A 17 18.89 3.71 -12.52
CA GLN A 17 19.36 2.32 -12.63
C GLN A 17 20.12 1.90 -11.36
N THR A 18 21.03 2.75 -10.86
CA THR A 18 21.79 2.47 -9.63
C THR A 18 20.88 2.38 -8.43
N LYS A 19 19.92 3.32 -8.30
CA LYS A 19 18.92 3.31 -7.23
C LYS A 19 18.08 2.02 -7.24
N THR A 20 17.62 1.61 -8.43
CA THR A 20 16.87 0.37 -8.61
C THR A 20 17.71 -0.87 -8.26
N LEU A 21 18.98 -0.90 -8.66
CA LEU A 21 19.89 -2.01 -8.34
C LEU A 21 20.11 -2.13 -6.83
N ILE A 22 20.38 -1.01 -6.12
CA ILE A 22 20.56 -1.02 -4.67
C ILE A 22 19.28 -1.53 -3.98
N LEU A 23 18.11 -1.05 -4.41
CA LEU A 23 16.84 -1.46 -3.84
C LEU A 23 16.55 -2.95 -4.07
N SER A 24 16.73 -3.47 -5.28
CA SER A 24 16.50 -4.90 -5.57
C SER A 24 17.47 -5.81 -4.80
N THR A 25 18.75 -5.41 -4.71
CA THR A 25 19.76 -6.13 -3.91
C THR A 25 19.40 -6.13 -2.42
N ALA A 26 18.91 -5.00 -1.89
CA ALA A 26 18.49 -4.91 -0.50
C ALA A 26 17.31 -5.84 -0.20
N LEU A 27 16.29 -5.86 -1.06
CA LEU A 27 15.12 -6.73 -0.91
C LEU A 27 15.50 -8.21 -0.93
N GLU A 28 16.39 -8.61 -1.84
CA GLU A 28 16.93 -9.98 -1.89
C GLU A 28 17.65 -10.36 -0.60
N MET A 29 18.52 -9.48 -0.10
CA MET A 29 19.25 -9.73 1.15
C MET A 29 18.33 -9.75 2.38
N LEU A 30 17.32 -8.90 2.42
CA LEU A 30 16.32 -8.91 3.49
C LEU A 30 15.55 -10.23 3.49
N HIS A 31 15.24 -10.79 2.32
CA HIS A 31 14.65 -12.11 2.20
C HIS A 31 15.58 -13.23 2.70
N GLU A 32 16.85 -13.23 2.23
CA GLU A 32 17.82 -14.30 2.57
C GLU A 32 18.24 -14.31 4.04
N ARG A 33 18.39 -13.13 4.67
CA ARG A 33 19.08 -12.97 5.96
C ARG A 33 18.22 -12.31 7.04
N GLY A 34 17.06 -11.83 6.70
CA GLY A 34 16.19 -11.03 7.56
C GLY A 34 16.68 -9.58 7.72
N TYR A 35 15.85 -8.79 8.40
CA TYR A 35 16.09 -7.35 8.56
C TYR A 35 17.34 -7.09 9.42
N GLU A 36 17.51 -7.76 10.56
CA GLU A 36 18.59 -7.51 11.52
C GLU A 36 19.98 -7.81 10.92
N ASN A 37 20.09 -8.88 10.14
CA ASN A 37 21.36 -9.34 9.56
C ASN A 37 21.73 -8.65 8.23
N THR A 38 20.88 -7.73 7.74
CA THR A 38 21.12 -6.96 6.52
C THR A 38 21.63 -5.57 6.87
N THR A 39 22.80 -5.19 6.36
CA THR A 39 23.42 -3.87 6.60
C THR A 39 23.60 -3.09 5.30
N MET A 40 23.61 -1.75 5.38
CA MET A 40 23.90 -0.88 4.23
C MET A 40 25.23 -1.19 3.57
N ARG A 41 26.25 -1.58 4.36
CA ARG A 41 27.57 -2.00 3.84
C ARG A 41 27.47 -3.26 3.02
N ALA A 42 26.80 -4.29 3.51
CA ALA A 42 26.63 -5.55 2.79
C ALA A 42 25.77 -5.38 1.52
N ILE A 43 24.75 -4.51 1.56
CA ILE A 43 23.95 -4.15 0.39
C ILE A 43 24.80 -3.47 -0.68
N ALA A 44 25.62 -2.47 -0.29
CA ALA A 44 26.52 -1.76 -1.21
C ALA A 44 27.53 -2.71 -1.87
N GLU A 45 28.14 -3.60 -1.08
CA GLU A 45 29.07 -4.61 -1.55
C GLU A 45 28.42 -5.57 -2.56
N LYS A 46 27.27 -6.16 -2.23
CA LYS A 46 26.54 -7.07 -3.10
C LYS A 46 26.03 -6.36 -4.38
N ALA A 47 25.65 -5.09 -4.29
CA ALA A 47 25.23 -4.27 -5.44
C ALA A 47 26.42 -3.76 -6.29
N GLY A 48 27.66 -3.96 -5.88
CA GLY A 48 28.84 -3.47 -6.59
C GLY A 48 28.97 -1.94 -6.59
N VAL A 49 28.47 -1.26 -5.57
CA VAL A 49 28.57 0.19 -5.42
C VAL A 49 29.37 0.58 -4.16
N SER A 50 29.89 1.79 -4.12
CA SER A 50 30.54 2.28 -2.89
C SER A 50 29.49 2.48 -1.79
N LEU A 51 29.90 2.31 -0.51
CA LEU A 51 29.04 2.58 0.63
C LEU A 51 28.50 4.01 0.64
N GLY A 52 29.34 4.99 0.28
CA GLY A 52 28.92 6.39 0.15
C GLY A 52 27.84 6.58 -0.93
N ASN A 53 27.93 5.83 -2.02
CA ASN A 53 26.92 5.88 -3.08
C ASN A 53 25.60 5.25 -2.61
N ALA A 54 25.63 4.15 -1.85
CA ALA A 54 24.44 3.57 -1.26
C ALA A 54 23.74 4.55 -0.30
N TYR A 55 24.51 5.22 0.58
CA TYR A 55 23.95 6.24 1.48
C TYR A 55 23.49 7.53 0.77
N HIS A 56 24.05 7.83 -0.40
CA HIS A 56 23.58 8.93 -1.22
C HIS A 56 22.13 8.71 -1.73
N TYR A 57 21.79 7.47 -2.09
CA TYR A 57 20.43 7.12 -2.56
C TYR A 57 19.47 6.82 -1.42
N PHE A 58 19.94 6.16 -0.36
CA PHE A 58 19.12 5.70 0.76
C PHE A 58 19.84 5.91 2.08
N GLY A 59 19.34 6.83 2.89
CA GLY A 59 19.97 7.21 4.16
C GLY A 59 20.02 6.08 5.20
N SER A 60 19.15 5.06 5.09
CA SER A 60 19.10 3.91 6.01
C SER A 60 18.40 2.71 5.33
N LYS A 61 18.39 1.54 6.03
CA LYS A 61 17.58 0.38 5.63
C LYS A 61 16.08 0.71 5.60
N ASP A 62 15.61 1.50 6.55
CA ASP A 62 14.19 1.91 6.60
C ASP A 62 13.81 2.74 5.39
N HIS A 63 14.69 3.65 4.95
CA HIS A 63 14.48 4.42 3.72
C HIS A 63 14.42 3.52 2.48
N LEU A 64 15.17 2.42 2.45
CA LEU A 64 15.06 1.41 1.38
C LEU A 64 13.67 0.76 1.37
N ILE A 65 13.19 0.34 2.53
CA ILE A 65 11.86 -0.29 2.65
C ILE A 65 10.74 0.72 2.35
N GLN A 66 10.86 1.96 2.83
CA GLN A 66 9.92 3.03 2.48
C GLN A 66 9.89 3.29 0.97
N ALA A 67 11.06 3.31 0.32
CA ALA A 67 11.14 3.45 -1.13
C ALA A 67 10.49 2.26 -1.88
N PHE A 68 10.61 1.05 -1.34
CA PHE A 68 9.89 -0.11 -1.86
C PHE A 68 8.37 0.04 -1.73
N TYR A 69 7.87 0.46 -0.57
CA TYR A 69 6.44 0.69 -0.38
C TYR A 69 5.92 1.78 -1.31
N HIS A 70 6.67 2.87 -1.46
CA HIS A 70 6.32 3.95 -2.38
C HIS A 70 6.25 3.45 -3.82
N ARG A 71 7.27 2.73 -4.28
CA ARG A 71 7.33 2.16 -5.64
C ARG A 71 6.15 1.21 -5.91
N THR A 72 5.88 0.27 -5.00
CA THR A 72 4.78 -0.68 -5.17
C THR A 72 3.41 0.01 -5.11
N HIS A 73 3.31 1.12 -4.38
CA HIS A 73 2.11 1.97 -4.37
C HIS A 73 1.93 2.68 -5.72
N GLU A 74 2.98 3.30 -6.27
CA GLU A 74 2.94 3.94 -7.59
C GLU A 74 2.58 2.95 -8.71
N ASP A 75 3.17 1.76 -8.68
CA ASP A 75 2.88 0.70 -9.66
C ASP A 75 1.41 0.25 -9.56
N HIS A 76 0.89 0.13 -8.33
CA HIS A 76 -0.51 -0.18 -8.09
C HIS A 76 -1.45 0.94 -8.57
N LEU A 77 -1.16 2.21 -8.29
CA LEU A 77 -1.93 3.35 -8.80
C LEU A 77 -1.99 3.31 -10.33
N ARG A 78 -0.83 3.17 -10.98
CA ARG A 78 -0.73 3.12 -12.44
C ARG A 78 -1.53 1.97 -13.03
N ALA A 79 -1.50 0.79 -12.41
CA ALA A 79 -2.27 -0.36 -12.84
C ALA A 79 -3.79 -0.18 -12.63
N SER A 80 -4.19 0.57 -11.58
CA SER A 80 -5.59 0.76 -11.21
C SER A 80 -6.33 1.77 -12.09
N LEU A 81 -5.66 2.81 -12.60
CA LEU A 81 -6.28 3.88 -13.38
C LEU A 81 -7.14 3.38 -14.56
N PRO A 82 -6.66 2.48 -15.45
CA PRO A 82 -7.48 2.01 -16.58
C PRO A 82 -8.73 1.24 -16.14
N ALA A 83 -8.64 0.50 -15.02
CA ALA A 83 -9.79 -0.23 -14.48
C ALA A 83 -10.83 0.73 -13.90
N LEU A 84 -10.40 1.82 -13.23
CA LEU A 84 -11.29 2.85 -12.70
C LEU A 84 -11.98 3.65 -13.80
N GLU A 85 -11.33 3.86 -14.95
CA GLU A 85 -11.94 4.53 -16.11
C GLU A 85 -12.99 3.64 -16.78
N LYS A 86 -12.73 2.34 -16.90
CA LYS A 86 -13.59 1.38 -17.57
C LYS A 86 -14.82 1.00 -16.76
N GLU A 87 -14.66 0.76 -15.48
CA GLU A 87 -15.70 0.24 -14.60
C GLU A 87 -16.51 1.36 -13.96
N SER A 88 -17.82 1.17 -13.83
CA SER A 88 -18.73 2.17 -13.25
C SER A 88 -19.37 1.73 -11.93
N SER A 89 -19.44 0.42 -11.66
CA SER A 89 -20.01 -0.07 -10.40
C SER A 89 -18.96 -0.08 -9.30
N LEU A 90 -19.36 0.24 -8.06
CA LEU A 90 -18.48 0.21 -6.88
C LEU A 90 -17.83 -1.16 -6.72
N LYS A 91 -18.61 -2.23 -6.85
CA LYS A 91 -18.15 -3.62 -6.75
C LYS A 91 -17.04 -3.93 -7.75
N ALA A 92 -17.26 -3.64 -9.05
CA ALA A 92 -16.27 -3.94 -10.08
C ALA A 92 -14.97 -3.15 -9.90
N ARG A 93 -15.07 -1.87 -9.53
CA ARG A 93 -13.93 -1.02 -9.21
C ARG A 93 -13.13 -1.55 -8.02
N LEU A 94 -13.82 -1.87 -6.92
CA LEU A 94 -13.19 -2.40 -5.72
C LEU A 94 -12.50 -3.73 -6.01
N LEU A 95 -13.18 -4.64 -6.70
CA LEU A 95 -12.61 -5.93 -7.11
C LEU A 95 -11.33 -5.75 -7.92
N ALA A 96 -11.36 -4.85 -8.92
CA ALA A 96 -10.20 -4.58 -9.76
C ALA A 96 -9.03 -3.99 -8.96
N VAL A 97 -9.26 -2.95 -8.15
CA VAL A 97 -8.23 -2.29 -7.35
C VAL A 97 -7.57 -3.26 -6.36
N ILE A 98 -8.36 -4.06 -5.64
CA ILE A 98 -7.81 -5.01 -4.67
C ILE A 98 -7.03 -6.14 -5.36
N ARG A 99 -7.52 -6.69 -6.47
CA ARG A 99 -6.79 -7.72 -7.24
C ARG A 99 -5.48 -7.19 -7.80
N LEU A 100 -5.51 -6.01 -8.43
CA LEU A 100 -4.32 -5.36 -8.98
C LEU A 100 -3.26 -5.06 -7.90
N LYS A 101 -3.69 -4.78 -6.65
CA LYS A 101 -2.75 -4.68 -5.53
C LYS A 101 -2.01 -5.97 -5.28
N ILE A 102 -2.72 -7.08 -5.22
CA ILE A 102 -2.10 -8.39 -5.01
C ILE A 102 -1.20 -8.76 -6.20
N ASP A 103 -1.65 -8.53 -7.43
CA ASP A 103 -0.84 -8.77 -8.64
C ASP A 103 0.47 -7.96 -8.62
N THR A 104 0.43 -6.70 -8.17
CA THR A 104 1.60 -5.83 -8.02
C THR A 104 2.56 -6.32 -6.94
N LEU A 105 2.05 -6.92 -5.87
CA LEU A 105 2.84 -7.43 -4.75
C LEU A 105 3.33 -8.86 -4.95
N GLU A 106 2.73 -9.66 -5.83
CA GLU A 106 3.03 -11.09 -6.01
C GLU A 106 4.51 -11.40 -6.25
N PRO A 107 5.28 -10.61 -7.05
CA PRO A 107 6.72 -10.83 -7.22
C PRO A 107 7.53 -10.77 -5.90
N TYR A 108 6.94 -10.21 -4.87
CA TYR A 108 7.58 -9.94 -3.57
C TYR A 108 7.04 -10.80 -2.44
N HIS A 109 6.19 -11.80 -2.74
CA HIS A 109 5.51 -12.60 -1.71
C HIS A 109 6.47 -13.30 -0.74
N GLU A 110 7.56 -13.85 -1.25
CA GLU A 110 8.51 -14.65 -0.45
C GLU A 110 9.15 -13.86 0.71
N PHE A 111 9.37 -12.55 0.53
CA PHE A 111 9.93 -11.71 1.60
C PHE A 111 8.92 -10.76 2.25
N ALA A 112 7.67 -10.77 1.80
CA ALA A 112 6.62 -9.95 2.37
C ALA A 112 6.42 -10.20 3.87
N GLY A 113 6.58 -11.46 4.32
CA GLY A 113 6.51 -11.83 5.73
C GLY A 113 7.60 -11.17 6.59
N VAL A 114 8.83 -11.06 6.08
CA VAL A 114 9.94 -10.38 6.77
C VAL A 114 9.68 -8.89 6.89
N LEU A 115 9.19 -8.26 5.81
CA LEU A 115 8.82 -6.84 5.84
C LEU A 115 7.65 -6.59 6.78
N PHE A 116 6.68 -7.50 6.83
CA PHE A 116 5.53 -7.41 7.71
C PHE A 116 5.93 -7.50 9.19
N GLN A 117 6.86 -8.38 9.57
CA GLN A 117 7.34 -8.46 10.95
C GLN A 117 7.89 -7.12 11.44
N THR A 118 8.68 -6.43 10.60
CA THR A 118 9.20 -5.10 10.93
C THR A 118 8.09 -4.04 10.95
N ALA A 119 7.12 -4.12 10.03
CA ALA A 119 6.01 -3.18 9.96
C ALA A 119 4.94 -3.40 11.05
N ALA A 120 4.89 -4.59 11.64
CA ALA A 120 3.94 -4.92 12.73
C ALA A 120 4.38 -4.35 14.10
N ASP A 121 5.63 -3.95 14.27
CA ASP A 121 6.10 -3.27 15.47
C ASP A 121 5.46 -1.87 15.54
N PRO A 122 4.71 -1.54 16.63
CA PRO A 122 4.10 -0.22 16.78
C PRO A 122 5.10 0.95 16.75
N HIS A 123 6.35 0.72 17.17
CA HIS A 123 7.40 1.73 17.20
C HIS A 123 8.20 1.83 15.89
N SER A 124 7.94 0.94 14.93
CA SER A 124 8.64 0.96 13.65
C SER A 124 8.19 2.13 12.78
N PRO A 125 9.11 2.89 12.18
CA PRO A 125 8.77 3.91 11.18
C PRO A 125 8.15 3.30 9.92
N LEU A 126 8.19 1.98 9.78
CA LEU A 126 7.61 1.22 8.68
C LEU A 126 6.18 0.75 8.95
N ASN A 127 5.67 0.97 10.19
CA ASN A 127 4.29 0.66 10.54
C ASN A 127 3.34 1.50 9.67
N PRO A 128 2.33 0.91 9.01
CA PRO A 128 1.39 1.64 8.16
C PRO A 128 0.61 2.74 8.89
N PHE A 129 0.48 2.63 10.22
CA PHE A 129 -0.19 3.62 11.08
C PHE A 129 0.77 4.68 11.63
N ALA A 130 2.10 4.48 11.53
CA ALA A 130 3.08 5.44 11.99
C ALA A 130 2.97 6.79 11.25
N HIS A 131 3.43 7.87 11.90
CA HIS A 131 3.49 9.20 11.29
C HIS A 131 4.33 9.22 10.01
N ALA A 132 5.46 8.53 10.00
CA ALA A 132 6.34 8.42 8.83
C ALA A 132 5.64 7.81 7.60
N ALA A 133 4.65 6.93 7.80
CA ALA A 133 3.86 6.32 6.74
C ALA A 133 2.66 7.17 6.27
N ALA A 134 2.37 8.29 6.95
CA ALA A 134 1.19 9.11 6.68
C ALA A 134 1.06 9.59 5.22
N PRO A 135 2.12 9.98 4.47
CA PRO A 135 1.99 10.33 3.07
C PRO A 135 1.47 9.18 2.21
N VAL A 136 2.09 8.00 2.28
CA VAL A 136 1.68 6.81 1.51
C VAL A 136 0.29 6.34 1.92
N ARG A 137 -0.04 6.42 3.22
CA ARG A 137 -1.39 6.11 3.73
C ARG A 137 -2.44 7.05 3.14
N ARG A 138 -2.20 8.38 3.12
CA ARG A 138 -3.10 9.36 2.50
C ARG A 138 -3.32 9.10 1.02
N ASP A 139 -2.25 8.84 0.27
CA ASP A 139 -2.34 8.54 -1.16
C ASP A 139 -3.13 7.25 -1.42
N SER A 140 -2.94 6.24 -0.55
CA SER A 140 -3.71 4.99 -0.61
C SER A 140 -5.20 5.21 -0.31
N ILE A 141 -5.54 6.01 0.70
CA ILE A 141 -6.93 6.36 1.03
C ILE A 141 -7.54 7.19 -0.11
N LYS A 142 -6.76 8.11 -0.71
CA LYS A 142 -7.19 8.93 -1.86
C LYS A 142 -7.62 8.06 -3.05
N LEU A 143 -6.93 6.97 -3.33
CA LEU A 143 -7.36 6.01 -4.37
C LEU A 143 -8.79 5.48 -4.09
N PHE A 144 -9.11 5.17 -2.83
CA PHE A 144 -10.45 4.72 -2.46
C PHE A 144 -11.48 5.86 -2.45
N GLU A 145 -11.09 7.10 -2.13
CA GLU A 145 -11.95 8.28 -2.30
C GLU A 145 -12.36 8.43 -3.77
N ASP A 146 -11.41 8.39 -4.69
CA ASP A 146 -11.64 8.53 -6.13
C ASP A 146 -12.49 7.35 -6.66
N LEU A 147 -12.24 6.13 -6.16
CA LEU A 147 -13.05 4.95 -6.47
C LEU A 147 -14.51 5.12 -6.05
N VAL A 148 -14.76 5.62 -4.83
CA VAL A 148 -16.11 5.85 -4.28
C VAL A 148 -16.80 7.02 -4.99
N ALA A 149 -16.11 8.15 -5.15
CA ALA A 149 -16.66 9.37 -5.74
C ALA A 149 -17.09 9.19 -7.18
N SER A 150 -16.31 8.45 -7.98
CA SER A 150 -16.59 8.21 -9.40
C SER A 150 -17.49 6.99 -9.65
N SER A 151 -17.92 6.26 -8.61
CA SER A 151 -18.87 5.16 -8.74
C SER A 151 -20.33 5.65 -8.89
N LYS A 152 -21.17 4.84 -9.55
CA LYS A 152 -22.62 5.10 -9.67
C LYS A 152 -23.42 4.63 -8.44
N ALA A 153 -22.75 4.18 -7.37
CA ALA A 153 -23.41 3.68 -6.17
C ALA A 153 -24.11 4.83 -5.41
N ARG A 154 -25.32 4.57 -4.94
CA ARG A 154 -26.07 5.49 -4.07
C ARG A 154 -25.61 5.24 -2.63
N ILE A 155 -24.66 6.03 -2.16
CA ILE A 155 -24.06 5.92 -0.83
C ILE A 155 -24.45 7.18 -0.04
N PRO A 156 -25.06 7.06 1.17
CA PRO A 156 -25.34 8.20 2.03
C PRO A 156 -24.09 9.00 2.39
N ASP A 157 -24.20 10.31 2.55
CA ASP A 157 -23.06 11.21 2.73
C ASP A 157 -22.24 10.86 3.98
N ASP A 158 -22.89 10.47 5.07
CA ASP A 158 -22.24 10.05 6.32
C ASP A 158 -21.40 8.77 6.11
N LEU A 159 -21.88 7.81 5.33
CA LEU A 159 -21.11 6.61 4.98
C LEU A 159 -20.03 6.91 3.94
N ARG A 160 -20.34 7.78 2.95
CA ARG A 160 -19.40 8.17 1.90
C ARG A 160 -18.14 8.82 2.44
N ALA A 161 -18.24 9.57 3.53
CA ALA A 161 -17.11 10.23 4.18
C ALA A 161 -16.12 9.22 4.81
N GLU A 162 -16.63 8.15 5.42
CA GLU A 162 -15.81 7.18 6.16
C GLU A 162 -15.43 5.95 5.31
N LEU A 163 -16.16 5.68 4.24
CA LEU A 163 -15.97 4.48 3.42
C LEU A 163 -14.57 4.34 2.83
N PRO A 164 -13.88 5.39 2.34
CA PRO A 164 -12.51 5.28 1.84
C PRO A 164 -11.53 4.74 2.87
N TYR A 165 -11.60 5.21 4.11
CA TYR A 165 -10.77 4.73 5.20
C TYR A 165 -11.07 3.26 5.54
N LEU A 166 -12.34 2.89 5.62
CA LEU A 166 -12.76 1.49 5.86
C LEU A 166 -12.30 0.55 4.74
N LEU A 167 -12.35 1.00 3.48
CA LEU A 167 -11.86 0.23 2.34
C LEU A 167 -10.33 0.10 2.35
N TRP A 168 -9.61 1.12 2.83
CA TRP A 168 -8.18 1.03 3.05
C TRP A 168 -7.84 0.02 4.15
N LEU A 169 -8.54 0.01 5.28
CA LEU A 169 -8.38 -1.02 6.33
C LEU A 169 -8.67 -2.42 5.81
N TYR A 170 -9.76 -2.59 5.05
CA TYR A 170 -10.07 -3.86 4.38
C TYR A 170 -8.93 -4.30 3.45
N HIS A 171 -8.40 -3.40 2.65
CA HIS A 171 -7.27 -3.63 1.76
C HIS A 171 -6.02 -4.09 2.54
N MET A 172 -5.71 -3.47 3.68
CA MET A 172 -4.63 -3.89 4.57
C MET A 172 -4.85 -5.31 5.11
N GLY A 173 -6.09 -5.65 5.48
CA GLY A 173 -6.47 -7.00 5.88
C GLY A 173 -6.27 -8.06 4.77
N ILE A 174 -6.57 -7.72 3.52
CA ILE A 174 -6.30 -8.60 2.37
C ILE A 174 -4.80 -8.80 2.16
N ILE A 175 -3.98 -7.76 2.28
CA ILE A 175 -2.52 -7.88 2.18
C ILE A 175 -1.99 -8.79 3.30
N LEU A 176 -2.47 -8.62 4.53
CA LEU A 176 -2.10 -9.48 5.65
C LEU A 176 -2.45 -10.95 5.39
N PHE A 177 -3.65 -11.23 4.87
CA PHE A 177 -4.05 -12.59 4.50
C PHE A 177 -3.15 -13.15 3.38
N TRP A 178 -2.87 -12.36 2.35
CA TRP A 178 -2.02 -12.74 1.23
C TRP A 178 -0.60 -13.10 1.67
N ILE A 179 0.00 -12.36 2.59
CA ILE A 179 1.33 -12.65 3.15
C ILE A 179 1.40 -14.09 3.70
N HIS A 180 0.31 -14.58 4.30
CA HIS A 180 0.23 -15.92 4.91
C HIS A 180 -0.38 -16.98 3.98
N ASP A 181 -0.73 -16.62 2.74
CA ASP A 181 -1.32 -17.57 1.80
C ASP A 181 -0.25 -18.41 1.10
N THR A 182 -0.16 -19.68 1.46
CA THR A 182 0.73 -20.67 0.85
C THR A 182 0.08 -21.46 -0.28
N SER A 183 -1.16 -21.16 -0.64
CA SER A 183 -1.86 -21.89 -1.71
C SER A 183 -1.27 -21.60 -3.08
N ARG A 184 -1.39 -22.56 -3.99
CA ARG A 184 -0.88 -22.43 -5.36
C ARG A 184 -1.49 -21.19 -6.03
N LYS A 185 -0.62 -20.29 -6.55
CA LYS A 185 -1.03 -19.03 -7.20
C LYS A 185 -1.94 -18.17 -6.30
N ARG A 186 -1.79 -18.26 -4.99
CA ARG A 186 -2.59 -17.49 -4.01
C ARG A 186 -4.10 -17.64 -4.19
N ALA A 187 -4.53 -18.84 -4.59
CA ALA A 187 -5.93 -19.12 -4.93
C ALA A 187 -6.89 -18.80 -3.77
N ARG A 188 -6.46 -18.97 -2.50
CA ARG A 188 -7.28 -18.64 -1.32
C ARG A 188 -7.48 -17.12 -1.19
N THR A 189 -6.43 -16.32 -1.46
CA THR A 189 -6.51 -14.86 -1.42
C THR A 189 -7.47 -14.33 -2.49
N TYR A 190 -7.35 -14.78 -3.73
CA TYR A 190 -8.26 -14.35 -4.79
C TYR A 190 -9.71 -14.76 -4.52
N ARG A 191 -9.93 -15.97 -3.99
CA ARG A 191 -11.26 -16.40 -3.56
C ARG A 191 -11.81 -15.56 -2.41
N LEU A 192 -10.97 -15.20 -1.44
CA LEU A 192 -11.34 -14.31 -0.34
C LEU A 192 -11.77 -12.94 -0.89
N ILE A 193 -10.98 -12.36 -1.79
CA ILE A 193 -11.30 -11.08 -2.42
C ILE A 193 -12.67 -11.14 -3.10
N ASP A 194 -12.92 -12.15 -3.94
CA ASP A 194 -14.17 -12.28 -4.68
C ASP A 194 -15.39 -12.36 -3.75
N GLN A 195 -15.30 -13.17 -2.71
CA GLN A 195 -16.41 -13.35 -1.77
C GLN A 195 -16.62 -12.16 -0.85
N THR A 196 -15.54 -11.55 -0.37
CA THR A 196 -15.65 -10.42 0.55
C THR A 196 -16.02 -9.12 -0.16
N VAL A 197 -15.59 -8.89 -1.40
CA VAL A 197 -16.05 -7.74 -2.20
C VAL A 197 -17.54 -7.87 -2.52
N ASP A 198 -18.04 -9.06 -2.84
CA ASP A 198 -19.48 -9.29 -3.02
C ASP A 198 -20.27 -9.01 -1.73
N LEU A 199 -19.75 -9.45 -0.59
CA LEU A 199 -20.35 -9.18 0.72
C LEU A 199 -20.33 -7.69 1.05
N LEU A 200 -19.22 -6.99 0.83
CA LEU A 200 -19.10 -5.55 1.07
C LEU A 200 -20.08 -4.75 0.23
N ASP A 201 -20.25 -5.07 -1.06
CA ASP A 201 -21.23 -4.41 -1.93
C ASP A 201 -22.65 -4.55 -1.38
N LYS A 202 -23.02 -5.74 -0.90
CA LYS A 202 -24.33 -6.00 -0.26
C LYS A 202 -24.47 -5.24 1.06
N LEU A 203 -23.42 -5.21 1.90
CA LEU A 203 -23.43 -4.48 3.17
C LEU A 203 -23.55 -2.96 2.96
N ILE A 204 -22.85 -2.39 1.98
CA ILE A 204 -22.95 -0.97 1.63
C ILE A 204 -24.36 -0.65 1.12
N SER A 205 -24.92 -1.51 0.28
CA SER A 205 -26.30 -1.38 -0.20
C SER A 205 -27.30 -1.43 0.95
N LEU A 206 -27.16 -2.38 1.87
CA LEU A 206 -28.02 -2.49 3.06
C LEU A 206 -27.86 -1.27 3.98
N ALA A 207 -26.64 -0.84 4.26
CA ALA A 207 -26.35 0.33 5.07
C ALA A 207 -26.91 1.63 4.47
N SER A 208 -27.12 1.66 3.14
CA SER A 208 -27.72 2.78 2.43
C SER A 208 -29.24 2.84 2.59
N ASN A 209 -29.88 1.78 3.11
CA ASN A 209 -31.31 1.79 3.40
C ASN A 209 -31.62 2.78 4.55
N PRO A 210 -32.64 3.64 4.41
CA PRO A 210 -33.05 4.59 5.47
C PRO A 210 -33.34 3.95 6.83
N LEU A 211 -33.86 2.72 6.87
CA LEU A 211 -34.14 1.98 8.09
C LEU A 211 -32.85 1.62 8.87
N MET A 212 -31.72 1.53 8.17
CA MET A 212 -30.42 1.24 8.79
C MET A 212 -29.71 2.49 9.33
N ARG A 213 -30.29 3.67 9.16
CA ARG A 213 -29.67 4.94 9.56
C ARG A 213 -29.22 4.98 11.02
N PRO A 214 -29.99 4.50 12.04
CA PRO A 214 -29.54 4.53 13.42
C PRO A 214 -28.32 3.63 13.68
N VAL A 215 -28.33 2.41 13.11
CA VAL A 215 -27.25 1.43 13.23
C VAL A 215 -26.00 1.98 12.54
N ARG A 216 -26.15 2.47 11.30
CA ARG A 216 -25.06 3.07 10.53
C ARG A 216 -24.40 4.23 11.28
N LYS A 217 -25.20 5.19 11.81
CA LYS A 217 -24.66 6.32 12.57
C LYS A 217 -23.86 5.88 13.78
N ARG A 218 -24.33 4.86 14.51
CA ARG A 218 -23.61 4.34 15.66
C ARG A 218 -22.29 3.67 15.27
N ALA A 219 -22.29 2.88 14.19
CA ALA A 219 -21.08 2.24 13.68
C ALA A 219 -20.05 3.28 13.19
N LEU A 220 -20.49 4.29 12.43
CA LEU A 220 -19.62 5.34 11.92
C LEU A 220 -19.05 6.20 13.05
N LYS A 221 -19.82 6.51 14.08
CA LYS A 221 -19.33 7.21 15.28
C LYS A 221 -18.16 6.46 15.92
N LEU A 222 -18.29 5.13 16.07
CA LEU A 222 -17.19 4.32 16.60
C LEU A 222 -15.93 4.40 15.72
N VAL A 223 -16.09 4.35 14.39
CA VAL A 223 -14.97 4.46 13.45
C VAL A 223 -14.27 5.81 13.57
N THR A 224 -15.04 6.90 13.66
CA THR A 224 -14.50 8.25 13.81
C THR A 224 -13.75 8.40 15.14
N GLU A 225 -14.34 7.95 16.25
CA GLU A 225 -13.71 7.98 17.57
C GLU A 225 -12.38 7.23 17.58
N LEU A 226 -12.30 6.02 17.00
CA LEU A 226 -11.06 5.25 16.94
C LEU A 226 -9.99 5.93 16.09
N ARG A 227 -10.37 6.55 14.99
CA ARG A 227 -9.43 7.28 14.11
C ARG A 227 -8.90 8.55 14.78
N ASP A 228 -9.73 9.26 15.53
CA ASP A 228 -9.34 10.50 16.19
C ASP A 228 -8.39 10.24 17.36
N PHE A 229 -8.51 9.11 18.07
CA PHE A 229 -7.51 8.65 19.04
C PHE A 229 -6.13 8.45 18.41
N GLU A 230 -6.05 7.88 17.20
CA GLU A 230 -4.77 7.73 16.48
C GLU A 230 -4.14 9.10 16.15
N ALA A 231 -4.95 10.12 15.85
CA ALA A 231 -4.46 11.45 15.52
C ALA A 231 -3.92 12.19 16.76
N GLU A 232 -4.59 12.09 17.89
CA GLU A 232 -4.19 12.73 19.15
C GLU A 232 -2.90 12.11 19.72
N GLU A 233 -2.70 10.80 19.65
CA GLU A 233 -1.46 10.14 20.09
C GLU A 233 -0.25 10.53 19.23
N VAL A 234 -0.48 10.83 17.95
CA VAL A 234 0.56 11.27 17.02
C VAL A 234 1.00 12.72 17.26
N GLU A 235 0.09 13.59 17.75
CA GLU A 235 0.43 14.98 18.10
C GLU A 235 1.09 15.10 19.48
N ALA A 236 0.91 14.10 20.35
CA ALA A 236 1.44 14.10 21.72
C ALA A 236 2.86 13.50 21.85
N ASN A 237 3.41 12.86 20.82
CA ASN A 237 4.76 12.26 20.76
C ASN A 237 5.65 12.98 19.75
#